data_62e30b681c290b691b81517ca2011ab0
#
_entry.id   62e30b681c290b691b81517ca2011ab0
#
_cell.length_a   1.000
_cell.length_b   1.000
_cell.length_c   1.000
_cell.angle_alpha   90.00
_cell.angle_beta   90.00
_cell.angle_gamma   90.00
#
_symmetry.space_group_name_H-M   'P 1'
#
loop_
_entity.id
_entity.type
_entity.pdbx_description
1 polymer ?
#
loop_
_entity_poly.entity_id
_entity_poly.type
_entity_poly.pdbx_seq_one_letter_code
_entity_poly.pdbx_strand_id
1 'polypeptide(L)'
;MKANLRTGLVAVALVGWPLVSADEVDGHSHSPKDHLYEAARVAEVSFEEAYAAAKEAGVAEPFLVEAQTIHFLSTGNMPELFGHLEKLEAVSGDLEYGTDKPFQSERQLVGLIASIRAIRAYEANDVAEFEKQAASSYINAPQYNQAFGLLQLMTELRRKEIQESAMANLRIPMDLTIASADGEKKTLTEWLGGNQALLIDFWASWCGPCIQLMPELKTKAETLPSQGVVVMAMNTDADDPVGKAKKVREQHNMDVMPWLLEPEDRPLSRMLMIDSIPRMILVSPEGEVLYNGHPMDPSLKSALASLDVKI
;
A
#
# COMPACT_ATOMS: atom_id res chain seq x y z
N MET A 1 6.76 -3.94 10.36
CA MET A 1 6.61 -3.80 8.89
C MET A 1 6.01 -2.47 8.42
N LYS A 2 5.38 -1.66 9.27
CA LYS A 2 4.88 -0.30 8.91
C LYS A 2 5.99 0.69 8.49
N ALA A 3 7.24 0.52 8.96
CA ALA A 3 8.35 1.43 8.64
C ALA A 3 8.93 1.23 7.22
N ASN A 4 8.97 0.02 6.69
CA ASN A 4 9.63 -0.27 5.40
C ASN A 4 8.76 0.01 4.16
N LEU A 5 7.42 0.00 4.30
CA LEU A 5 6.53 0.48 3.22
C LEU A 5 6.55 2.02 3.12
N ARG A 6 6.71 2.71 4.26
CA ARG A 6 6.74 4.17 4.31
C ARG A 6 7.93 4.76 3.55
N THR A 7 9.14 4.19 3.75
CA THR A 7 10.37 4.70 3.11
C THR A 7 10.44 4.41 1.60
N GLY A 8 9.91 3.28 1.14
CA GLY A 8 9.92 2.93 -0.29
C GLY A 8 8.97 3.78 -1.14
N LEU A 9 7.77 4.11 -0.63
CA LEU A 9 6.79 4.93 -1.34
C LEU A 9 7.23 6.40 -1.45
N VAL A 10 7.87 6.93 -0.40
CA VAL A 10 8.38 8.30 -0.37
C VAL A 10 9.52 8.49 -1.38
N ALA A 11 10.46 7.53 -1.47
CA ALA A 11 11.56 7.59 -2.43
C ALA A 11 11.09 7.51 -3.89
N VAL A 12 10.07 6.69 -4.20
CA VAL A 12 9.50 6.56 -5.55
C VAL A 12 8.67 7.79 -5.95
N ALA A 13 8.04 8.47 -4.99
CA ALA A 13 7.16 9.60 -5.29
C ALA A 13 7.89 10.88 -5.73
N LEU A 14 9.20 10.99 -5.50
CA LEU A 14 9.97 12.20 -5.83
C LEU A 14 11.09 11.95 -6.86
N VAL A 15 11.53 10.70 -7.05
CA VAL A 15 12.51 10.31 -8.06
C VAL A 15 11.84 10.31 -9.43
N GLY A 16 11.94 11.41 -10.17
CA GLY A 16 11.39 11.53 -11.52
C GLY A 16 10.62 12.83 -11.77
N TRP A 17 10.66 13.76 -10.82
CA TRP A 17 10.32 15.13 -11.17
C TRP A 17 11.37 15.59 -12.20
N PRO A 18 10.97 15.91 -13.43
CA PRO A 18 11.92 16.29 -14.46
C PRO A 18 12.55 17.64 -14.08
N LEU A 19 13.65 17.55 -13.35
CA LEU A 19 14.59 18.65 -13.32
C LEU A 19 15.17 18.70 -14.74
N VAL A 20 15.04 19.82 -15.42
CA VAL A 20 15.57 20.01 -16.77
C VAL A 20 16.99 19.46 -16.83
N SER A 21 17.25 18.52 -17.75
CA SER A 21 18.57 17.94 -17.95
C SER A 21 19.58 19.05 -18.22
N ALA A 22 20.73 18.96 -17.58
CA ALA A 22 21.87 19.79 -17.93
C ALA A 22 22.38 19.31 -19.30
N ASP A 23 21.80 19.85 -20.38
CA ASP A 23 22.39 19.69 -21.72
C ASP A 23 23.56 20.64 -21.85
N GLU A 24 24.74 20.03 -22.11
CA GLU A 24 25.98 20.60 -22.59
C GLU A 24 26.53 21.85 -21.88
N VAL A 25 27.43 21.57 -20.96
CA VAL A 25 28.34 22.57 -20.36
C VAL A 25 29.37 22.97 -21.44
N ASP A 26 29.01 23.95 -22.29
CA ASP A 26 30.02 24.70 -23.03
C ASP A 26 30.79 25.59 -22.05
N GLY A 27 32.11 25.58 -22.16
CA GLY A 27 33.08 26.18 -21.24
C GLY A 27 33.01 27.72 -21.07
N HIS A 28 31.85 28.26 -20.73
CA HIS A 28 31.62 29.66 -20.42
C HIS A 28 31.58 29.87 -18.90
N SER A 29 32.13 30.96 -18.43
CA SER A 29 32.15 31.45 -17.06
C SER A 29 30.72 31.43 -16.47
N HIS A 30 30.39 30.39 -15.69
CA HIS A 30 29.08 30.26 -15.02
C HIS A 30 28.86 31.41 -14.06
N SER A 31 27.69 32.03 -14.10
CA SER A 31 27.29 32.99 -13.08
C SER A 31 27.16 32.28 -11.72
N PRO A 32 27.28 33.00 -10.59
CA PRO A 32 27.02 32.40 -9.26
C PRO A 32 25.66 31.72 -9.16
N LYS A 33 24.66 32.19 -9.90
CA LYS A 33 23.32 31.56 -10.01
C LYS A 33 23.42 30.22 -10.73
N ASP A 34 24.12 30.13 -11.88
CA ASP A 34 24.22 28.89 -12.65
C ASP A 34 24.98 27.81 -11.86
N HIS A 35 26.07 28.18 -11.20
CA HIS A 35 26.83 27.27 -10.33
C HIS A 35 25.99 26.76 -9.15
N LEU A 36 25.14 27.59 -8.56
CA LEU A 36 24.22 27.19 -7.52
C LEU A 36 23.21 26.11 -7.99
N TYR A 37 22.65 26.29 -9.19
CA TYR A 37 21.70 25.32 -9.74
C TYR A 37 22.38 24.02 -10.18
N GLU A 38 23.63 24.07 -10.63
CA GLU A 38 24.44 22.89 -10.89
C GLU A 38 24.68 22.11 -9.58
N ALA A 39 25.15 22.77 -8.54
CA ALA A 39 25.38 22.16 -7.23
C ALA A 39 24.10 21.59 -6.59
N ALA A 40 22.93 22.18 -6.87
CA ALA A 40 21.66 21.66 -6.39
C ALA A 40 21.26 20.31 -7.03
N ARG A 41 21.81 19.97 -8.20
CA ARG A 41 21.47 18.78 -8.99
C ARG A 41 22.54 17.70 -8.96
N VAL A 42 23.80 18.07 -8.78
CA VAL A 42 24.98 17.22 -8.95
C VAL A 42 25.67 17.00 -7.62
N ALA A 43 25.77 15.75 -7.19
CA ALA A 43 26.32 15.39 -5.88
C ALA A 43 27.83 15.66 -5.72
N GLU A 44 28.57 15.79 -6.84
CA GLU A 44 30.02 16.05 -6.83
C GLU A 44 30.38 17.50 -6.51
N VAL A 45 29.41 18.43 -6.51
CA VAL A 45 29.60 19.84 -6.18
C VAL A 45 29.01 20.12 -4.82
N SER A 46 29.78 20.80 -3.93
CA SER A 46 29.28 21.19 -2.61
C SER A 46 28.18 22.23 -2.73
N PHE A 47 26.96 21.84 -2.42
CA PHE A 47 25.81 22.73 -2.43
C PHE A 47 25.94 23.85 -1.42
N GLU A 48 26.44 23.58 -0.22
CA GLU A 48 26.63 24.55 0.86
C GLU A 48 27.60 25.66 0.44
N GLU A 49 28.72 25.32 -0.22
CA GLU A 49 29.69 26.28 -0.71
C GLU A 49 29.15 27.15 -1.84
N ALA A 50 28.43 26.49 -2.81
CA ALA A 50 27.81 27.19 -3.91
C ALA A 50 26.69 28.13 -3.45
N TYR A 51 25.90 27.70 -2.45
CA TYR A 51 24.84 28.51 -1.85
C TYR A 51 25.40 29.73 -1.10
N ALA A 52 26.45 29.56 -0.33
CA ALA A 52 27.13 30.66 0.38
C ALA A 52 27.67 31.69 -0.62
N ALA A 53 28.36 31.23 -1.68
CA ALA A 53 28.93 32.10 -2.70
C ALA A 53 27.83 32.85 -3.50
N ALA A 54 26.73 32.18 -3.84
CA ALA A 54 25.60 32.80 -4.52
C ALA A 54 24.93 33.89 -3.68
N LYS A 55 24.79 33.65 -2.38
CA LYS A 55 24.26 34.61 -1.40
C LYS A 55 25.16 35.82 -1.26
N GLU A 56 26.48 35.62 -1.14
CA GLU A 56 27.46 36.68 -1.09
C GLU A 56 27.50 37.50 -2.38
N ALA A 57 27.31 36.86 -3.52
CA ALA A 57 27.22 37.54 -4.82
C ALA A 57 25.88 38.26 -5.05
N GLY A 58 24.95 38.23 -4.09
CA GLY A 58 23.68 38.95 -4.17
C GLY A 58 22.63 38.29 -5.06
N VAL A 59 22.70 36.96 -5.26
CA VAL A 59 21.62 36.22 -5.94
C VAL A 59 20.33 36.41 -5.15
N ALA A 60 19.24 36.77 -5.84
CA ALA A 60 17.97 37.10 -5.22
C ALA A 60 17.36 35.89 -4.47
N GLU A 61 16.69 36.14 -3.35
CA GLU A 61 16.15 35.10 -2.46
C GLU A 61 15.25 34.07 -3.15
N PRO A 62 14.35 34.40 -4.11
CA PRO A 62 13.57 33.40 -4.81
C PRO A 62 14.42 32.30 -5.46
N PHE A 63 15.54 32.65 -6.08
CA PHE A 63 16.44 31.69 -6.71
C PHE A 63 17.22 30.84 -5.70
N LEU A 64 17.57 31.41 -4.54
CA LEU A 64 18.19 30.67 -3.44
C LEU A 64 17.22 29.62 -2.87
N VAL A 65 15.97 29.99 -2.67
CA VAL A 65 14.91 29.09 -2.18
C VAL A 65 14.60 27.99 -3.20
N GLU A 66 14.51 28.35 -4.49
CA GLU A 66 14.31 27.40 -5.57
C GLU A 66 15.44 26.36 -5.65
N ALA A 67 16.70 26.81 -5.60
CA ALA A 67 17.84 25.91 -5.62
C ALA A 67 17.90 24.99 -4.39
N GLN A 68 17.57 25.49 -3.18
CA GLN A 68 17.45 24.63 -2.00
C GLN A 68 16.37 23.58 -2.16
N THR A 69 15.23 23.95 -2.76
CA THR A 69 14.15 22.97 -3.04
C THR A 69 14.64 21.85 -3.96
N ILE A 70 15.36 22.23 -5.04
CA ILE A 70 15.93 21.26 -5.97
C ILE A 70 16.92 20.35 -5.27
N HIS A 71 17.79 20.91 -4.44
CA HIS A 71 18.77 20.14 -3.66
C HIS A 71 18.10 19.13 -2.72
N PHE A 72 17.08 19.54 -1.97
CA PHE A 72 16.36 18.63 -1.07
C PHE A 72 15.61 17.52 -1.84
N LEU A 73 15.07 17.85 -3.01
CA LEU A 73 14.45 16.86 -3.91
C LEU A 73 15.47 15.87 -4.46
N SER A 74 16.63 16.36 -4.94
CA SER A 74 17.66 15.51 -5.54
C SER A 74 18.34 14.59 -4.52
N THR A 75 18.51 15.06 -3.28
CA THR A 75 19.10 14.28 -2.18
C THR A 75 18.08 13.45 -1.40
N GLY A 76 16.79 13.62 -1.66
CA GLY A 76 15.73 12.94 -0.91
C GLY A 76 15.61 13.38 0.55
N ASN A 77 16.08 14.59 0.88
CA ASN A 77 16.05 15.10 2.25
C ASN A 77 14.65 15.63 2.60
N MET A 78 13.73 14.70 2.89
CA MET A 78 12.33 15.00 3.17
C MET A 78 12.11 15.88 4.40
N PRO A 79 12.80 15.71 5.55
CA PRO A 79 12.61 16.57 6.71
C PRO A 79 12.87 18.04 6.39
N GLU A 80 13.98 18.34 5.70
CA GLU A 80 14.31 19.70 5.30
C GLU A 80 13.33 20.24 4.26
N LEU A 81 12.91 19.40 3.30
CA LEU A 81 11.91 19.77 2.30
C LEU A 81 10.56 20.15 2.94
N PHE A 82 10.12 19.40 3.94
CA PHE A 82 8.88 19.73 4.67
C PHE A 82 8.96 21.07 5.41
N GLY A 83 10.11 21.36 6.03
CA GLY A 83 10.37 22.64 6.70
C GLY A 83 10.53 23.82 5.74
N HIS A 84 10.84 23.53 4.47
CA HIS A 84 11.12 24.53 3.43
C HIS A 84 9.87 24.99 2.65
N LEU A 85 8.77 24.25 2.72
CA LEU A 85 7.57 24.49 1.89
C LEU A 85 7.00 25.91 2.02
N GLU A 86 6.93 26.45 3.23
CA GLU A 86 6.39 27.80 3.45
C GLU A 86 7.25 28.89 2.78
N LYS A 87 8.57 28.70 2.75
CA LYS A 87 9.49 29.60 2.05
C LYS A 87 9.28 29.51 0.54
N LEU A 88 9.16 28.29 0.00
CA LEU A 88 8.92 28.07 -1.42
C LEU A 88 7.61 28.71 -1.88
N GLU A 89 6.55 28.59 -1.10
CA GLU A 89 5.27 29.23 -1.38
C GLU A 89 5.36 30.76 -1.33
N ALA A 90 6.07 31.29 -0.35
CA ALA A 90 6.21 32.74 -0.20
C ALA A 90 6.92 33.40 -1.40
N VAL A 91 7.81 32.68 -2.08
CA VAL A 91 8.55 33.21 -3.25
C VAL A 91 7.98 32.76 -4.60
N SER A 92 6.93 31.95 -4.60
CA SER A 92 6.40 31.35 -5.85
C SER A 92 6.01 32.36 -6.92
N GLY A 93 5.49 33.51 -6.51
CA GLY A 93 5.13 34.59 -7.44
C GLY A 93 6.32 35.34 -8.05
N ASP A 94 7.52 35.20 -7.49
CA ASP A 94 8.73 35.85 -7.93
C ASP A 94 9.66 34.92 -8.72
N LEU A 95 9.26 33.65 -8.92
CA LEU A 95 10.03 32.68 -9.69
C LEU A 95 9.85 32.87 -11.20
N GLU A 96 10.88 32.47 -11.95
CA GLU A 96 10.83 32.43 -13.41
C GLU A 96 10.33 31.06 -13.88
N TYR A 97 9.32 31.04 -14.75
CA TYR A 97 8.74 29.83 -15.33
C TYR A 97 9.06 29.72 -16.81
N GLY A 98 9.26 28.50 -17.32
CA GLY A 98 9.56 28.24 -18.72
C GLY A 98 10.11 26.84 -18.97
N THR A 99 10.27 26.47 -20.24
CA THR A 99 10.79 25.15 -20.63
C THR A 99 12.26 24.95 -20.27
N ASP A 100 13.00 26.03 -20.11
CA ASP A 100 14.42 26.10 -19.74
C ASP A 100 14.61 26.41 -18.23
N LYS A 101 13.51 26.51 -17.49
CA LYS A 101 13.51 26.81 -16.05
C LYS A 101 13.27 25.54 -15.21
N PRO A 102 13.66 25.54 -13.94
CA PRO A 102 13.39 24.42 -13.02
C PRO A 102 11.92 24.03 -12.96
N PHE A 103 11.02 25.01 -13.00
CA PHE A 103 9.58 24.80 -13.09
C PHE A 103 9.03 25.42 -14.37
N GLN A 104 8.29 24.62 -15.16
CA GLN A 104 7.74 25.08 -16.43
C GLN A 104 6.57 26.06 -16.28
N SER A 105 5.86 26.02 -15.16
CA SER A 105 4.74 26.88 -14.84
C SER A 105 4.50 26.94 -13.35
N GLU A 106 3.85 28.00 -12.89
CA GLU A 106 3.34 28.14 -11.52
C GLU A 106 2.44 26.96 -11.13
N ARG A 107 1.58 26.52 -12.06
CA ARG A 107 0.71 25.36 -11.86
C ARG A 107 1.50 24.09 -11.56
N GLN A 108 2.62 23.87 -12.22
CA GLN A 108 3.51 22.73 -11.93
C GLN A 108 4.08 22.83 -10.51
N LEU A 109 4.50 24.01 -10.08
CA LEU A 109 4.99 24.22 -8.71
C LEU A 109 3.91 23.97 -7.67
N VAL A 110 2.68 24.43 -7.90
CA VAL A 110 1.51 24.13 -7.04
C VAL A 110 1.30 22.62 -6.93
N GLY A 111 1.40 21.88 -8.04
CA GLY A 111 1.30 20.43 -8.05
C GLY A 111 2.41 19.73 -7.25
N LEU A 112 3.65 20.23 -7.34
CA LEU A 112 4.78 19.74 -6.52
C LEU A 112 4.55 19.98 -5.02
N ILE A 113 4.21 21.20 -4.65
CA ILE A 113 3.93 21.55 -3.25
C ILE A 113 2.81 20.67 -2.68
N ALA A 114 1.75 20.46 -3.46
CA ALA A 114 0.66 19.57 -3.08
C ALA A 114 1.15 18.11 -2.92
N SER A 115 2.05 17.62 -3.80
CA SER A 115 2.64 16.29 -3.65
C SER A 115 3.41 16.12 -2.33
N ILE A 116 4.22 17.10 -1.98
CA ILE A 116 5.03 17.09 -0.74
C ILE A 116 4.12 17.16 0.49
N ARG A 117 3.08 17.98 0.45
CA ARG A 117 2.05 18.05 1.51
C ARG A 117 1.28 16.74 1.66
N ALA A 118 0.92 16.09 0.55
CA ALA A 118 0.27 14.78 0.59
C ALA A 118 1.16 13.74 1.30
N ILE A 119 2.45 13.69 0.98
CA ILE A 119 3.39 12.76 1.64
C ILE A 119 3.47 13.06 3.14
N ARG A 120 3.61 14.33 3.52
CA ARG A 120 3.62 14.76 4.93
C ARG A 120 2.35 14.37 5.67
N ALA A 121 1.19 14.59 5.07
CA ALA A 121 -0.11 14.22 5.64
C ALA A 121 -0.24 12.69 5.81
N TYR A 122 0.22 11.92 4.82
CA TYR A 122 0.25 10.46 4.89
C TYR A 122 1.14 9.95 6.05
N GLU A 123 2.32 10.53 6.24
CA GLU A 123 3.21 10.20 7.36
C GLU A 123 2.60 10.54 8.72
N ALA A 124 1.85 11.65 8.78
CA ALA A 124 1.12 12.10 9.96
C ALA A 124 -0.17 11.30 10.22
N ASN A 125 -0.56 10.38 9.30
CA ASN A 125 -1.83 9.66 9.31
C ASN A 125 -3.06 10.58 9.23
N ASP A 126 -2.90 11.76 8.62
CA ASP A 126 -4.00 12.69 8.31
C ASP A 126 -4.58 12.37 6.93
N VAL A 127 -5.57 11.46 6.94
CA VAL A 127 -6.18 10.94 5.70
C VAL A 127 -6.90 12.04 4.92
N ALA A 128 -7.58 12.96 5.61
CA ALA A 128 -8.35 14.02 4.96
C ALA A 128 -7.44 15.03 4.23
N GLU A 129 -6.36 15.46 4.88
CA GLU A 129 -5.39 16.36 4.24
C GLU A 129 -4.60 15.63 3.14
N PHE A 130 -4.26 14.34 3.34
CA PHE A 130 -3.64 13.52 2.29
C PHE A 130 -4.48 13.49 1.02
N GLU A 131 -5.77 13.17 1.12
CA GLU A 131 -6.68 13.09 -0.04
C GLU A 131 -6.81 14.42 -0.77
N LYS A 132 -7.00 15.50 -0.03
CA LYS A 132 -7.08 16.86 -0.57
C LYS A 132 -5.81 17.22 -1.35
N GLN A 133 -4.65 16.94 -0.78
CA GLN A 133 -3.37 17.30 -1.39
C GLN A 133 -3.01 16.37 -2.56
N ALA A 134 -3.31 15.08 -2.49
CA ALA A 134 -3.13 14.13 -3.59
C ALA A 134 -3.99 14.51 -4.81
N ALA A 135 -5.24 14.88 -4.59
CA ALA A 135 -6.12 15.40 -5.65
C ALA A 135 -5.59 16.70 -6.26
N SER A 136 -5.15 17.65 -5.42
CA SER A 136 -4.56 18.92 -5.86
C SER A 136 -3.30 18.69 -6.70
N SER A 137 -2.43 17.77 -6.28
CA SER A 137 -1.23 17.39 -7.02
C SER A 137 -1.58 16.90 -8.43
N TYR A 138 -2.52 15.96 -8.54
CA TYR A 138 -2.93 15.42 -9.84
C TYR A 138 -3.62 16.45 -10.73
N ILE A 139 -4.49 17.30 -10.20
CA ILE A 139 -5.17 18.34 -10.94
C ILE A 139 -4.17 19.35 -11.53
N ASN A 140 -3.13 19.72 -10.78
CA ASN A 140 -2.18 20.74 -11.18
C ASN A 140 -1.00 20.21 -12.00
N ALA A 141 -0.63 18.94 -11.83
CA ALA A 141 0.52 18.33 -12.49
C ALA A 141 0.24 16.87 -12.95
N PRO A 142 -0.83 16.63 -13.76
CA PRO A 142 -1.25 15.27 -14.14
C PRO A 142 -0.23 14.52 -15.00
N GLN A 143 0.68 15.21 -15.63
CA GLN A 143 1.73 14.64 -16.48
C GLN A 143 2.84 13.93 -15.67
N TYR A 144 2.87 14.11 -14.34
CA TYR A 144 3.91 13.52 -13.51
C TYR A 144 3.44 12.22 -12.86
N ASN A 145 4.25 11.18 -12.96
CA ASN A 145 3.97 9.85 -12.40
C ASN A 145 3.72 9.89 -10.88
N GLN A 146 4.35 10.82 -10.17
CA GLN A 146 4.18 11.00 -8.73
C GLN A 146 2.75 11.41 -8.36
N ALA A 147 2.19 12.37 -9.07
CA ALA A 147 0.81 12.81 -8.85
C ALA A 147 -0.18 11.66 -9.10
N PHE A 148 0.08 10.85 -10.13
CA PHE A 148 -0.71 9.65 -10.41
C PHE A 148 -0.54 8.57 -9.31
N GLY A 149 0.69 8.35 -8.83
CA GLY A 149 0.97 7.42 -7.73
C GLY A 149 0.27 7.79 -6.43
N LEU A 150 0.21 9.08 -6.08
CA LEU A 150 -0.54 9.57 -4.93
C LEU A 150 -2.05 9.35 -5.08
N LEU A 151 -2.58 9.55 -6.30
CA LEU A 151 -3.99 9.29 -6.59
C LEU A 151 -4.33 7.80 -6.48
N GLN A 152 -3.46 6.91 -6.97
CA GLN A 152 -3.62 5.47 -6.80
C GLN A 152 -3.60 5.07 -5.32
N LEU A 153 -2.66 5.58 -4.54
CA LEU A 153 -2.59 5.32 -3.10
C LEU A 153 -3.86 5.79 -2.37
N MET A 154 -4.37 6.98 -2.72
CA MET A 154 -5.64 7.50 -2.18
C MET A 154 -6.79 6.52 -2.48
N THR A 155 -6.88 6.04 -3.71
CA THR A 155 -7.94 5.11 -4.14
C THR A 155 -7.85 3.79 -3.38
N GLU A 156 -6.65 3.28 -3.13
CA GLU A 156 -6.45 2.04 -2.38
C GLU A 156 -6.80 2.20 -0.89
N LEU A 157 -6.42 3.32 -0.27
CA LEU A 157 -6.78 3.60 1.12
C LEU A 157 -8.30 3.69 1.30
N ARG A 158 -8.99 4.38 0.38
CA ARG A 158 -10.46 4.46 0.38
C ARG A 158 -11.13 3.11 0.17
N ARG A 159 -10.62 2.32 -0.77
CA ARG A 159 -11.13 0.97 -0.99
C ARG A 159 -11.00 0.12 0.27
N LYS A 160 -9.86 0.19 0.95
CA LYS A 160 -9.62 -0.52 2.20
C LYS A 160 -10.58 -0.06 3.31
N GLU A 161 -10.76 1.24 3.49
CA GLU A 161 -11.67 1.81 4.49
C GLU A 161 -13.13 1.39 4.25
N ILE A 162 -13.59 1.45 2.99
CA ILE A 162 -14.93 1.00 2.60
C ILE A 162 -15.08 -0.50 2.89
N GLN A 163 -14.09 -1.31 2.55
CA GLN A 163 -14.10 -2.73 2.80
C GLN A 163 -14.11 -3.04 4.31
N GLU A 164 -13.28 -2.38 5.10
CA GLU A 164 -13.24 -2.54 6.56
C GLU A 164 -14.58 -2.11 7.20
N SER A 165 -15.14 -0.99 6.77
CA SER A 165 -16.45 -0.49 7.24
C SER A 165 -17.60 -1.43 6.85
N ALA A 166 -17.58 -1.96 5.61
CA ALA A 166 -18.57 -2.95 5.17
C ALA A 166 -18.45 -4.27 5.93
N MET A 167 -17.22 -4.66 6.30
CA MET A 167 -16.95 -5.89 7.07
C MET A 167 -17.28 -5.76 8.55
N ALA A 168 -17.18 -4.57 9.15
CA ALA A 168 -17.37 -4.37 10.60
C ALA A 168 -18.74 -4.80 11.13
N ASN A 169 -19.75 -4.88 10.25
CA ASN A 169 -21.12 -5.32 10.59
C ASN A 169 -21.54 -6.56 9.82
N LEU A 170 -20.63 -7.17 9.04
CA LEU A 170 -20.97 -8.34 8.24
C LEU A 170 -21.05 -9.58 9.12
N ARG A 171 -22.19 -10.28 9.00
CA ARG A 171 -22.38 -11.59 9.58
C ARG A 171 -22.67 -12.60 8.48
N ILE A 172 -21.96 -13.71 8.50
CA ILE A 172 -22.27 -14.83 7.61
C ILE A 172 -23.31 -15.73 8.26
N PRO A 173 -24.24 -16.33 7.49
CA PRO A 173 -25.21 -17.27 8.05
C PRO A 173 -24.51 -18.57 8.45
N MET A 174 -24.48 -18.86 9.74
CA MET A 174 -23.84 -20.05 10.28
C MET A 174 -24.62 -21.34 9.99
N ASP A 175 -25.86 -21.24 9.54
CA ASP A 175 -26.70 -22.33 9.05
C ASP A 175 -26.44 -22.69 7.58
N LEU A 176 -25.56 -21.97 6.90
CA LEU A 176 -25.16 -22.27 5.53
C LEU A 176 -24.50 -23.65 5.47
N THR A 177 -25.06 -24.53 4.64
CA THR A 177 -24.54 -25.90 4.46
C THR A 177 -23.44 -25.93 3.43
N ILE A 178 -22.26 -26.43 3.79
CA ILE A 178 -21.10 -26.59 2.93
C ILE A 178 -20.69 -28.06 2.84
N ALA A 179 -20.41 -28.53 1.65
CA ALA A 179 -19.90 -29.87 1.42
C ALA A 179 -18.36 -29.93 1.55
N SER A 180 -17.83 -31.05 2.05
CA SER A 180 -16.40 -31.35 1.98
C SER A 180 -16.06 -32.16 0.72
N ALA A 181 -14.76 -32.20 0.40
CA ALA A 181 -14.23 -33.06 -0.67
C ALA A 181 -14.43 -34.56 -0.38
N ASP A 182 -14.68 -34.92 0.88
CA ASP A 182 -14.94 -36.30 1.30
C ASP A 182 -16.44 -36.63 1.29
N GLY A 183 -17.29 -35.69 0.87
CA GLY A 183 -18.73 -35.89 0.69
C GLY A 183 -19.57 -35.60 1.95
N GLU A 184 -18.99 -35.16 3.07
CA GLU A 184 -19.75 -34.71 4.21
C GLU A 184 -20.45 -33.38 3.88
N LYS A 185 -21.69 -33.22 4.36
CA LYS A 185 -22.44 -31.97 4.27
C LYS A 185 -22.83 -31.52 5.66
N LYS A 186 -22.34 -30.39 6.07
CA LYS A 186 -22.58 -29.80 7.40
C LYS A 186 -22.79 -28.29 7.28
N THR A 187 -23.57 -27.74 8.20
CA THR A 187 -23.64 -26.29 8.38
C THR A 187 -22.32 -25.74 8.93
N LEU A 188 -22.07 -24.44 8.77
CA LEU A 188 -20.88 -23.82 9.37
C LEU A 188 -20.88 -23.96 10.90
N THR A 189 -22.08 -23.94 11.54
CA THR A 189 -22.22 -24.24 12.98
C THR A 189 -21.76 -25.65 13.31
N GLU A 190 -22.13 -26.65 12.50
CA GLU A 190 -21.72 -28.05 12.72
C GLU A 190 -20.20 -28.23 12.45
N TRP A 191 -19.63 -27.51 11.45
CA TRP A 191 -18.20 -27.48 11.22
C TRP A 191 -17.43 -26.82 12.38
N LEU A 192 -18.01 -25.78 12.99
CA LEU A 192 -17.45 -25.13 14.19
C LEU A 192 -17.35 -26.09 15.39
N GLY A 193 -18.33 -27.00 15.55
CA GLY A 193 -18.29 -28.06 16.55
C GLY A 193 -18.15 -27.59 17.99
N GLY A 194 -18.65 -26.40 18.34
CA GLY A 194 -18.57 -25.81 19.67
C GLY A 194 -17.23 -25.10 19.98
N ASN A 195 -16.35 -24.94 18.98
CA ASN A 195 -15.13 -24.14 19.10
C ASN A 195 -15.46 -22.63 19.05
N GLN A 196 -14.45 -21.79 19.36
CA GLN A 196 -14.65 -20.34 19.48
C GLN A 196 -14.56 -19.58 18.16
N ALA A 197 -13.98 -20.18 17.10
CA ALA A 197 -13.93 -19.55 15.78
C ALA A 197 -13.67 -20.55 14.65
N LEU A 198 -14.08 -20.17 13.42
CA LEU A 198 -13.67 -20.80 12.16
C LEU A 198 -12.60 -19.93 11.49
N LEU A 199 -11.48 -20.52 11.08
CA LEU A 199 -10.50 -19.90 10.20
C LEU A 199 -10.56 -20.58 8.84
N ILE A 200 -11.11 -19.88 7.84
CA ILE A 200 -11.40 -20.40 6.51
C ILE A 200 -10.39 -19.81 5.50
N ASP A 201 -9.58 -20.66 4.86
CA ASP A 201 -8.65 -20.29 3.81
C ASP A 201 -9.28 -20.52 2.43
N PHE A 202 -9.49 -19.45 1.66
CA PHE A 202 -10.02 -19.51 0.29
C PHE A 202 -8.87 -19.65 -0.70
N TRP A 203 -8.91 -20.72 -1.48
CA TRP A 203 -7.85 -21.10 -2.40
C TRP A 203 -8.40 -21.75 -3.67
N ALA A 204 -7.55 -21.88 -4.70
CA ALA A 204 -7.83 -22.68 -5.89
C ALA A 204 -6.57 -23.38 -6.40
N SER A 205 -6.72 -24.45 -7.16
CA SER A 205 -5.60 -25.25 -7.68
C SER A 205 -4.68 -24.50 -8.65
N TRP A 206 -5.21 -23.50 -9.34
CA TRP A 206 -4.47 -22.61 -10.25
C TRP A 206 -3.80 -21.41 -9.56
N CYS A 207 -4.10 -21.19 -8.29
CA CYS A 207 -3.55 -20.08 -7.52
C CYS A 207 -2.14 -20.42 -7.00
N GLY A 208 -1.10 -20.07 -7.76
CA GLY A 208 0.29 -20.31 -7.38
C GLY A 208 0.66 -19.80 -5.98
N PRO A 209 0.34 -18.55 -5.61
CA PRO A 209 0.59 -18.04 -4.26
C PRO A 209 -0.14 -18.83 -3.17
N CYS A 210 -1.38 -19.31 -3.41
CA CYS A 210 -2.10 -20.15 -2.45
C CYS A 210 -1.36 -21.46 -2.19
N ILE A 211 -0.89 -22.11 -3.27
CA ILE A 211 -0.13 -23.38 -3.16
C ILE A 211 1.17 -23.18 -2.39
N GLN A 212 1.86 -22.06 -2.58
CA GLN A 212 3.07 -21.71 -1.83
C GLN A 212 2.82 -21.54 -0.32
N LEU A 213 1.60 -21.14 0.08
CA LEU A 213 1.22 -20.94 1.47
C LEU A 213 0.65 -22.20 2.15
N MET A 214 0.52 -23.34 1.45
CA MET A 214 0.03 -24.60 2.03
C MET A 214 0.82 -25.07 3.26
N PRO A 215 2.16 -24.98 3.33
CA PRO A 215 2.90 -25.32 4.55
C PRO A 215 2.51 -24.47 5.76
N GLU A 216 2.28 -23.19 5.54
CA GLU A 216 1.83 -22.24 6.57
C GLU A 216 0.40 -22.56 7.05
N LEU A 217 -0.50 -22.88 6.12
CA LEU A 217 -1.85 -23.31 6.44
C LEU A 217 -1.84 -24.63 7.24
N LYS A 218 -0.98 -25.58 6.88
CA LYS A 218 -0.78 -26.83 7.62
C LYS A 218 -0.39 -26.57 9.08
N THR A 219 0.60 -25.69 9.30
CA THR A 219 1.04 -25.30 10.64
C THR A 219 -0.13 -24.73 11.47
N LYS A 220 -0.96 -23.85 10.86
CA LYS A 220 -2.16 -23.33 11.51
C LYS A 220 -3.17 -24.43 11.84
N ALA A 221 -3.39 -25.37 10.91
CA ALA A 221 -4.32 -26.49 11.10
C ALA A 221 -3.86 -27.49 12.17
N GLU A 222 -2.56 -27.60 12.42
CA GLU A 222 -1.99 -28.44 13.48
C GLU A 222 -2.02 -27.77 14.86
N THR A 223 -1.90 -26.43 14.93
CA THR A 223 -1.69 -25.70 16.18
C THR A 223 -2.96 -25.03 16.74
N LEU A 224 -3.81 -24.49 15.87
CA LEU A 224 -4.96 -23.67 16.28
C LEU A 224 -6.15 -24.47 16.86
N PRO A 225 -6.44 -25.71 16.44
CA PRO A 225 -7.55 -26.48 17.03
C PRO A 225 -7.41 -26.71 18.52
N SER A 226 -6.19 -26.88 19.06
CA SER A 226 -5.94 -27.01 20.49
C SER A 226 -6.27 -25.73 21.28
N GLN A 227 -6.43 -24.60 20.57
CA GLN A 227 -6.77 -23.29 21.12
C GLN A 227 -8.21 -22.87 20.74
N GLY A 228 -9.05 -23.81 20.28
CA GLY A 228 -10.45 -23.56 19.98
C GLY A 228 -10.74 -22.88 18.65
N VAL A 229 -9.80 -22.90 17.68
CA VAL A 229 -10.03 -22.38 16.33
C VAL A 229 -9.97 -23.51 15.32
N VAL A 230 -11.07 -23.78 14.63
CA VAL A 230 -11.14 -24.78 13.56
C VAL A 230 -10.59 -24.16 12.28
N VAL A 231 -9.55 -24.77 11.71
CA VAL A 231 -8.98 -24.36 10.42
C VAL A 231 -9.54 -25.23 9.31
N MET A 232 -9.93 -24.61 8.18
CA MET A 232 -10.47 -25.31 7.03
C MET A 232 -10.07 -24.64 5.71
N ALA A 233 -9.86 -25.45 4.68
CA ALA A 233 -9.56 -25.00 3.34
C ALA A 233 -10.83 -24.97 2.47
N MET A 234 -11.20 -23.81 1.93
CA MET A 234 -12.34 -23.62 1.03
C MET A 234 -11.86 -23.56 -0.42
N ASN A 235 -12.09 -24.62 -1.17
CA ASN A 235 -11.76 -24.65 -2.59
C ASN A 235 -12.77 -23.87 -3.41
N THR A 236 -12.27 -22.99 -4.29
CA THR A 236 -13.06 -22.12 -5.19
C THR A 236 -12.90 -22.48 -6.67
N ASP A 237 -12.33 -23.63 -7.00
CA ASP A 237 -12.26 -24.12 -8.39
C ASP A 237 -13.66 -24.32 -8.97
N ALA A 238 -13.88 -23.89 -10.21
CA ALA A 238 -15.17 -24.02 -10.87
C ALA A 238 -15.37 -25.42 -11.50
N ASP A 239 -14.29 -26.04 -11.94
CA ASP A 239 -14.28 -27.38 -12.54
C ASP A 239 -13.56 -28.37 -11.63
N ASP A 240 -14.11 -29.58 -11.49
CA ASP A 240 -13.59 -30.67 -10.66
C ASP A 240 -13.02 -30.25 -9.29
N PRO A 241 -13.78 -29.49 -8.47
CA PRO A 241 -13.27 -29.01 -7.18
C PRO A 241 -12.90 -30.18 -6.23
N VAL A 242 -13.60 -31.29 -6.31
CA VAL A 242 -13.33 -32.49 -5.50
C VAL A 242 -11.98 -33.12 -5.84
N GLY A 243 -11.72 -33.39 -7.12
CA GLY A 243 -10.47 -34.00 -7.55
C GLY A 243 -9.28 -33.11 -7.27
N LYS A 244 -9.42 -31.80 -7.51
CA LYS A 244 -8.38 -30.81 -7.25
C LYS A 244 -8.08 -30.66 -5.76
N ALA A 245 -9.09 -30.61 -4.90
CA ALA A 245 -8.90 -30.57 -3.46
C ALA A 245 -8.17 -31.81 -2.94
N LYS A 246 -8.58 -33.02 -3.36
CA LYS A 246 -7.92 -34.26 -2.99
C LYS A 246 -6.46 -34.31 -3.45
N LYS A 247 -6.19 -33.91 -4.69
CA LYS A 247 -4.83 -33.87 -5.24
C LYS A 247 -3.90 -32.96 -4.45
N VAL A 248 -4.33 -31.71 -4.14
CA VAL A 248 -3.51 -30.76 -3.38
C VAL A 248 -3.32 -31.25 -1.94
N ARG A 249 -4.37 -31.76 -1.30
CA ARG A 249 -4.30 -32.37 0.04
C ARG A 249 -3.23 -33.48 0.11
N GLU A 250 -3.25 -34.40 -0.83
CA GLU A 250 -2.29 -35.51 -0.91
C GLU A 250 -0.86 -34.99 -1.17
N GLN A 251 -0.68 -34.08 -2.13
CA GLN A 251 0.62 -33.51 -2.47
C GLN A 251 1.33 -32.81 -1.30
N HIS A 252 0.55 -32.18 -0.42
CA HIS A 252 1.08 -31.44 0.73
C HIS A 252 0.95 -32.19 2.06
N ASN A 253 0.45 -33.45 2.06
CA ASN A 253 0.20 -34.26 3.27
C ASN A 253 -0.64 -33.49 4.31
N MET A 254 -1.81 -32.98 3.90
CA MET A 254 -2.66 -32.09 4.70
C MET A 254 -4.00 -32.73 5.08
N ASP A 255 -3.97 -33.89 5.72
CA ASP A 255 -5.16 -34.59 6.25
C ASP A 255 -5.59 -34.09 7.64
N VAL A 256 -5.05 -32.95 8.07
CA VAL A 256 -5.22 -32.39 9.43
C VAL A 256 -6.40 -31.43 9.57
N MET A 257 -7.13 -31.17 8.48
CA MET A 257 -8.26 -30.22 8.47
C MET A 257 -9.31 -30.60 7.43
N PRO A 258 -10.57 -30.09 7.55
CA PRO A 258 -11.58 -30.22 6.52
C PRO A 258 -11.22 -29.47 5.23
N TRP A 259 -11.46 -30.14 4.09
CA TRP A 259 -11.33 -29.57 2.75
C TRP A 259 -12.73 -29.33 2.18
N LEU A 260 -13.18 -28.09 2.24
CA LEU A 260 -14.51 -27.68 1.86
C LEU A 260 -14.56 -27.25 0.39
N LEU A 261 -15.74 -27.34 -0.18
CA LEU A 261 -16.02 -26.93 -1.55
C LEU A 261 -17.00 -25.77 -1.51
N GLU A 262 -16.60 -24.63 -2.06
CA GLU A 262 -17.53 -23.53 -2.18
C GLU A 262 -18.64 -23.89 -3.19
N PRO A 263 -19.93 -23.69 -2.86
CA PRO A 263 -21.02 -23.94 -3.80
C PRO A 263 -20.86 -23.13 -5.09
N GLU A 264 -21.43 -23.61 -6.21
CA GLU A 264 -21.28 -23.01 -7.54
C GLU A 264 -21.72 -21.55 -7.61
N ASP A 265 -22.75 -21.17 -6.85
CA ASP A 265 -23.24 -19.80 -6.73
C ASP A 265 -22.36 -18.90 -5.84
N ARG A 266 -21.29 -19.44 -5.25
CA ARG A 266 -20.26 -18.76 -4.44
C ARG A 266 -20.84 -17.85 -3.34
N PRO A 267 -21.67 -18.38 -2.45
CA PRO A 267 -22.37 -17.55 -1.47
C PRO A 267 -21.42 -16.87 -0.49
N LEU A 268 -20.38 -17.56 0.00
CA LEU A 268 -19.42 -16.97 0.93
C LEU A 268 -18.50 -15.97 0.23
N SER A 269 -17.94 -16.31 -0.94
CA SER A 269 -17.10 -15.39 -1.70
C SER A 269 -17.83 -14.08 -2.02
N ARG A 270 -19.11 -14.17 -2.39
CA ARG A 270 -19.93 -12.99 -2.72
C ARG A 270 -20.26 -12.15 -1.49
N MET A 271 -20.69 -12.76 -0.38
CA MET A 271 -20.97 -12.04 0.88
C MET A 271 -19.74 -11.39 1.45
N LEU A 272 -18.60 -12.10 1.39
CA LEU A 272 -17.34 -11.66 1.97
C LEU A 272 -16.52 -10.74 1.02
N MET A 273 -17.08 -10.43 -0.18
CA MET A 273 -16.43 -9.63 -1.22
C MET A 273 -15.03 -10.14 -1.57
N ILE A 274 -14.89 -11.48 -1.70
CA ILE A 274 -13.63 -12.13 -2.09
C ILE A 274 -13.48 -12.01 -3.61
N ASP A 275 -12.70 -11.05 -4.04
CA ASP A 275 -12.37 -10.78 -5.45
C ASP A 275 -10.99 -11.34 -5.86
N SER A 276 -10.18 -11.73 -4.87
CA SER A 276 -8.84 -12.26 -5.07
C SER A 276 -8.46 -13.26 -3.98
N ILE A 277 -7.64 -14.26 -4.35
CA ILE A 277 -7.06 -15.27 -3.48
C ILE A 277 -5.52 -15.25 -3.59
N PRO A 278 -4.76 -15.62 -2.55
CA PRO A 278 -5.19 -16.23 -1.27
C PRO A 278 -5.94 -15.26 -0.35
N ARG A 279 -6.96 -15.76 0.32
CA ARG A 279 -7.79 -14.98 1.23
C ARG A 279 -8.14 -15.82 2.47
N MET A 280 -8.03 -15.24 3.65
CA MET A 280 -8.32 -15.93 4.91
C MET A 280 -9.33 -15.15 5.72
N ILE A 281 -10.31 -15.86 6.27
CA ILE A 281 -11.44 -15.29 7.00
C ILE A 281 -11.49 -15.94 8.39
N LEU A 282 -11.57 -15.13 9.44
CA LEU A 282 -11.84 -15.58 10.80
C LEU A 282 -13.26 -15.20 11.20
N VAL A 283 -14.04 -16.16 11.67
CA VAL A 283 -15.47 -16.01 11.96
C VAL A 283 -15.80 -16.49 13.34
N SER A 284 -16.56 -15.70 14.12
CA SER A 284 -17.09 -16.07 15.44
C SER A 284 -18.24 -17.08 15.34
N PRO A 285 -18.67 -17.71 16.45
CA PRO A 285 -19.84 -18.59 16.47
C PRO A 285 -21.13 -17.92 16.06
N GLU A 286 -21.25 -16.61 16.23
CA GLU A 286 -22.40 -15.79 15.82
C GLU A 286 -22.33 -15.35 14.37
N GLY A 287 -21.32 -15.80 13.63
CA GLY A 287 -21.10 -15.44 12.21
C GLY A 287 -20.43 -14.09 11.99
N GLU A 288 -19.96 -13.42 13.04
CA GLU A 288 -19.25 -12.15 12.93
C GLU A 288 -17.88 -12.33 12.26
N VAL A 289 -17.56 -11.51 11.28
CA VAL A 289 -16.29 -11.57 10.56
C VAL A 289 -15.24 -10.79 11.36
N LEU A 290 -14.39 -11.51 12.07
CA LEU A 290 -13.32 -10.94 12.91
C LEU A 290 -12.07 -10.59 12.10
N TYR A 291 -11.88 -11.26 10.95
CA TYR A 291 -10.80 -11.00 10.01
C TYR A 291 -11.21 -11.34 8.58
N ASN A 292 -10.79 -10.54 7.63
CA ASN A 292 -10.93 -10.78 6.19
C ASN A 292 -9.73 -10.18 5.45
N GLY A 293 -8.71 -10.98 5.16
CA GLY A 293 -7.47 -10.46 4.59
C GLY A 293 -6.56 -11.53 4.00
N HIS A 294 -5.35 -11.10 3.63
CA HIS A 294 -4.32 -12.01 3.13
C HIS A 294 -3.75 -12.88 4.28
N PRO A 295 -3.51 -14.21 4.08
CA PRO A 295 -3.03 -15.12 5.13
C PRO A 295 -1.77 -14.67 5.90
N MET A 296 -0.94 -13.85 5.27
CA MET A 296 0.31 -13.31 5.84
C MET A 296 0.16 -11.89 6.40
N ASP A 297 -1.03 -11.32 6.41
CA ASP A 297 -1.23 -9.99 6.99
C ASP A 297 -1.10 -10.04 8.52
N PRO A 298 -0.27 -9.16 9.14
CA PRO A 298 -0.11 -9.11 10.59
C PRO A 298 -1.41 -8.90 11.38
N SER A 299 -2.46 -8.34 10.75
CA SER A 299 -3.77 -8.14 11.40
C SER A 299 -4.50 -9.46 11.70
N LEU A 300 -4.21 -10.55 10.97
CA LEU A 300 -4.69 -11.89 11.36
C LEU A 300 -4.21 -12.28 12.76
N LYS A 301 -2.93 -12.03 13.04
CA LYS A 301 -2.37 -12.31 14.38
C LYS A 301 -3.07 -11.49 15.46
N SER A 302 -3.39 -10.23 15.17
CA SER A 302 -4.13 -9.36 16.10
C SER A 302 -5.56 -9.86 16.33
N ALA A 303 -6.24 -10.31 15.26
CA ALA A 303 -7.58 -10.88 15.36
C ALA A 303 -7.61 -12.18 16.16
N LEU A 304 -6.64 -13.07 15.97
CA LEU A 304 -6.51 -14.30 16.78
C LEU A 304 -6.17 -13.97 18.24
N ALA A 305 -5.31 -13.00 18.49
CA ALA A 305 -4.97 -12.57 19.84
C ALA A 305 -6.17 -11.99 20.60
N SER A 306 -7.17 -11.40 19.93
CA SER A 306 -8.42 -10.96 20.55
C SER A 306 -9.30 -12.10 21.07
N LEU A 307 -9.02 -13.34 20.63
CA LEU A 307 -9.62 -14.58 21.09
C LEU A 307 -8.70 -15.36 22.07
N ASP A 308 -7.65 -14.72 22.61
CA ASP A 308 -6.60 -15.36 23.43
C ASP A 308 -5.81 -16.48 22.72
N VAL A 309 -5.81 -16.48 21.38
CA VAL A 309 -5.12 -17.46 20.52
C VAL A 309 -3.73 -16.95 20.13
N LYS A 310 -2.72 -17.83 20.22
CA LYS A 310 -1.32 -17.53 19.91
C LYS A 310 -0.86 -18.25 18.65
N ILE A 311 -0.22 -17.49 17.72
CA ILE A 311 0.45 -18.01 16.53
C ILE A 311 1.88 -17.47 16.40
#